data_62f11c946ceb9b18ae4c55ac26062965
#
_entry.id   62f11c946ceb9b18ae4c55ac26062965
#
_cell.length_a   1.000
_cell.length_b   1.000
_cell.length_c   1.000
_cell.angle_alpha   90.00
_cell.angle_beta   90.00
_cell.angle_gamma   90.00
#
_symmetry.space_group_name_H-M   'P 1'
#
loop_
_entity.id
_entity.type
_entity.pdbx_description
1 polymer ?
#
loop_
_entity_poly.entity_id
_entity_poly.type
_entity_poly.pdbx_seq_one_letter_code
_entity_poly.pdbx_strand_id
1 'polypeptide(L)'
;KVMSSKTRESDEQSNLPQRIRSLLWGAGIISPWLYLMNPGSVFCCHIEDYAFGSANVIIAPPGSHTWAAWYSVPRHDIGYLHEYLREMLGDEYTIDCLEQRKIWLDPASVSAWTSKEGKRIHVYRHLQGPSEYIATDYGSVHWGVNLGIGWKAAVNFAFPDWWEAAQGIHLEYKKLEKATGQKRSYRSVPDFDSKKWDTTTSADEIGGTC
;
A
#
# COMPACT_ATOMS: atom_id res chain seq x y z
N LYS A 1 -22.16 27.18 22.45
CA LYS A 1 -21.01 27.81 21.77
C LYS A 1 -20.12 26.68 21.34
N VAL A 2 -20.25 26.28 20.09
CA VAL A 2 -19.35 25.33 19.43
C VAL A 2 -18.13 26.15 18.97
N MET A 3 -16.97 25.89 19.56
CA MET A 3 -15.73 26.48 19.10
C MET A 3 -15.31 25.75 17.81
N SER A 4 -15.36 26.48 16.72
CA SER A 4 -14.79 26.11 15.44
C SER A 4 -13.26 26.02 15.56
N SER A 5 -12.71 24.82 15.52
CA SER A 5 -11.27 24.65 15.31
C SER A 5 -10.97 24.75 13.81
N LYS A 6 -11.07 25.95 13.28
CA LYS A 6 -10.33 26.30 12.07
C LYS A 6 -8.91 26.59 12.50
N THR A 7 -7.98 25.96 11.84
CA THR A 7 -6.57 26.37 11.75
C THR A 7 -5.58 25.33 12.23
N ARG A 8 -4.97 24.71 11.28
CA ARG A 8 -3.53 24.38 11.14
C ARG A 8 -3.23 23.46 9.95
N GLU A 9 -4.29 22.93 9.33
CA GLU A 9 -4.13 22.05 8.16
C GLU A 9 -3.75 22.77 6.86
N SER A 10 -3.91 24.10 6.79
CA SER A 10 -3.70 24.85 5.55
C SER A 10 -2.23 25.15 5.21
N ASP A 11 -1.35 25.24 6.19
CA ASP A 11 0.00 25.74 5.96
C ASP A 11 1.03 24.65 5.65
N GLU A 12 0.88 23.43 6.21
CA GLU A 12 1.76 22.31 5.85
C GLU A 12 1.45 21.73 4.47
N GLN A 13 0.20 21.81 4.01
CA GLN A 13 -0.17 21.40 2.66
C GLN A 13 0.28 22.39 1.57
N SER A 14 0.62 23.63 1.93
CA SER A 14 1.02 24.65 0.96
C SER A 14 2.37 24.36 0.30
N ASN A 15 3.24 23.60 0.94
CA ASN A 15 4.60 23.30 0.47
C ASN A 15 4.72 22.01 -0.37
N LEU A 16 3.63 21.24 -0.53
CA LEU A 16 3.64 20.06 -1.38
C LEU A 16 3.46 20.47 -2.85
N PRO A 17 4.21 19.87 -3.79
CA PRO A 17 4.00 20.08 -5.22
C PRO A 17 2.53 19.88 -5.60
N GLN A 18 1.98 20.74 -6.45
CA GLN A 18 0.55 20.76 -6.81
C GLN A 18 0.03 19.39 -7.30
N ARG A 19 0.92 18.59 -7.89
CA ARG A 19 0.61 17.23 -8.35
C ARG A 19 0.43 16.24 -7.20
N ILE A 20 1.22 16.38 -6.13
CA ILE A 20 1.04 15.59 -4.91
C ILE A 20 -0.24 16.02 -4.20
N ARG A 21 -0.56 17.32 -4.17
CA ARG A 21 -1.82 17.79 -3.60
C ARG A 21 -3.04 17.17 -4.30
N SER A 22 -3.03 17.09 -5.62
CA SER A 22 -4.14 16.46 -6.36
C SER A 22 -4.29 14.97 -6.09
N LEU A 23 -3.21 14.27 -5.76
CA LEU A 23 -3.23 12.87 -5.36
C LEU A 23 -3.78 12.68 -3.94
N LEU A 24 -3.46 13.61 -3.04
CA LEU A 24 -3.89 13.56 -1.63
C LEU A 24 -5.40 13.79 -1.45
N TRP A 25 -6.08 14.42 -2.41
CA TRP A 25 -7.54 14.65 -2.35
C TRP A 25 -8.36 13.39 -2.70
N GLY A 26 -7.71 12.27 -3.02
CA GLY A 26 -8.38 11.00 -3.23
C GLY A 26 -8.97 10.44 -1.93
N ALA A 27 -10.13 9.79 -2.03
CA ALA A 27 -10.69 9.00 -0.93
C ALA A 27 -9.66 7.93 -0.50
N GLY A 28 -9.52 7.73 0.81
CA GLY A 28 -8.57 6.76 1.38
C GLY A 28 -7.19 7.34 1.71
N ILE A 29 -6.84 8.54 1.24
CA ILE A 29 -5.56 9.19 1.56
C ILE A 29 -5.77 10.27 2.62
N ILE A 30 -6.68 11.23 2.38
CA ILE A 30 -7.01 12.28 3.37
C ILE A 30 -8.22 11.88 4.21
N SER A 31 -9.22 11.27 3.57
CA SER A 31 -10.43 10.81 4.24
C SER A 31 -10.35 9.31 4.47
N PRO A 32 -10.49 8.83 5.72
CA PRO A 32 -10.50 7.40 6.00
C PRO A 32 -11.62 6.68 5.24
N TRP A 33 -11.32 5.49 4.76
CA TRP A 33 -12.31 4.53 4.30
C TRP A 33 -12.94 3.84 5.49
N LEU A 34 -14.26 3.65 5.43
CA LEU A 34 -15.00 2.86 6.40
C LEU A 34 -15.49 1.58 5.73
N TYR A 35 -15.17 0.44 6.33
CA TYR A 35 -15.52 -0.88 5.83
C TYR A 35 -16.41 -1.62 6.82
N LEU A 36 -17.45 -2.26 6.31
CA LEU A 36 -18.22 -3.25 7.06
C LEU A 36 -17.52 -4.61 6.96
N MET A 37 -17.20 -5.19 8.11
CA MET A 37 -16.62 -6.53 8.21
C MET A 37 -17.73 -7.56 8.32
N ASN A 38 -17.60 -8.64 7.54
CA ASN A 38 -18.40 -9.84 7.70
C ASN A 38 -17.47 -11.05 7.83
N PRO A 39 -17.80 -12.07 8.64
CA PRO A 39 -17.04 -13.29 8.75
C PRO A 39 -16.84 -13.92 7.36
N GLY A 40 -15.61 -14.29 7.03
CA GLY A 40 -15.25 -14.88 5.76
C GLY A 40 -15.12 -13.90 4.58
N SER A 41 -15.45 -12.61 4.75
CA SER A 41 -15.13 -11.63 3.72
C SER A 41 -13.62 -11.41 3.64
N VAL A 42 -13.09 -11.38 2.42
CA VAL A 42 -11.67 -11.26 2.14
C VAL A 42 -11.31 -9.90 1.53
N PHE A 43 -10.10 -9.46 1.80
CA PHE A 43 -9.43 -8.45 1.00
C PHE A 43 -8.28 -9.13 0.27
N CYS A 44 -8.33 -9.06 -1.06
CA CYS A 44 -7.42 -9.78 -1.92
C CYS A 44 -6.02 -9.18 -1.88
N CYS A 45 -5.05 -9.97 -2.32
CA CYS A 45 -3.64 -9.60 -2.36
C CYS A 45 -3.43 -8.34 -3.20
N HIS A 46 -2.82 -7.33 -2.60
CA HIS A 46 -2.57 -6.05 -3.27
C HIS A 46 -1.41 -5.28 -2.64
N ILE A 47 -0.96 -4.31 -3.40
CA ILE A 47 -0.10 -3.23 -2.97
C ILE A 47 -0.94 -1.95 -2.93
N GLU A 48 -0.70 -1.07 -1.99
CA GLU A 48 -1.41 0.20 -1.90
C GLU A 48 -1.06 1.14 -3.06
N ASP A 49 -2.00 1.98 -3.44
CA ASP A 49 -1.80 2.98 -4.48
C ASP A 49 -0.57 3.84 -4.15
N TYR A 50 0.24 4.15 -5.16
CA TYR A 50 1.49 4.89 -5.02
C TYR A 50 2.50 4.27 -4.04
N ALA A 51 2.38 2.97 -3.75
CA ALA A 51 3.19 2.29 -2.75
C ALA A 51 3.15 2.95 -1.37
N PHE A 52 2.04 3.61 -1.02
CA PHE A 52 1.85 4.20 0.29
C PHE A 52 1.86 3.13 1.39
N GLY A 53 2.14 3.56 2.61
CA GLY A 53 1.76 2.81 3.80
C GLY A 53 0.27 2.91 4.04
N SER A 54 -0.28 1.97 4.78
CA SER A 54 -1.67 2.06 5.22
C SER A 54 -1.80 1.77 6.71
N ALA A 55 -2.74 2.45 7.35
CA ALA A 55 -3.12 2.19 8.73
C ALA A 55 -4.57 1.74 8.76
N ASN A 56 -4.84 0.66 9.49
CA ASN A 56 -6.17 0.08 9.63
C ASN A 56 -6.46 -0.17 11.10
N VAL A 57 -7.69 0.13 11.52
CA VAL A 57 -8.16 -0.12 12.89
C VAL A 57 -9.51 -0.82 12.86
N ILE A 58 -9.69 -1.82 13.71
CA ILE A 58 -11.01 -2.42 13.98
C ILE A 58 -11.72 -1.55 15.00
N ILE A 59 -12.87 -1.00 14.60
CA ILE A 59 -13.75 -0.18 15.45
C ILE A 59 -14.76 -1.12 16.10
N ALA A 60 -14.41 -1.65 17.26
CA ALA A 60 -15.26 -2.53 18.03
C ALA A 60 -14.94 -2.42 19.52
N PRO A 61 -15.93 -2.65 20.41
CA PRO A 61 -15.68 -2.65 21.85
C PRO A 61 -14.60 -3.68 22.23
N PRO A 62 -13.77 -3.39 23.24
CA PRO A 62 -12.87 -4.38 23.80
C PRO A 62 -13.64 -5.64 24.23
N GLY A 63 -13.07 -6.81 23.96
CA GLY A 63 -13.69 -8.10 24.24
C GLY A 63 -14.74 -8.58 23.24
N SER A 64 -15.02 -7.81 22.19
CA SER A 64 -15.85 -8.30 21.09
C SER A 64 -15.11 -9.39 20.29
N HIS A 65 -15.86 -10.27 19.63
CA HIS A 65 -15.31 -11.33 18.76
C HIS A 65 -15.06 -10.82 17.34
N THR A 66 -14.59 -9.59 17.20
CA THR A 66 -14.31 -8.94 15.92
C THR A 66 -12.81 -9.02 15.61
N TRP A 67 -12.44 -9.95 14.76
CA TRP A 67 -11.04 -10.21 14.41
C TRP A 67 -10.82 -10.18 12.91
N ALA A 68 -9.56 -10.00 12.51
CA ALA A 68 -9.13 -10.20 11.13
C ALA A 68 -7.74 -10.83 11.10
N ALA A 69 -7.57 -11.80 10.22
CA ALA A 69 -6.26 -12.36 9.93
C ALA A 69 -5.65 -11.60 8.72
N TRP A 70 -4.44 -11.12 8.91
CA TRP A 70 -3.65 -10.41 7.93
C TRP A 70 -2.44 -11.26 7.54
N TYR A 71 -2.09 -11.16 6.27
CA TYR A 71 -0.86 -11.69 5.71
C TYR A 71 -0.15 -10.60 4.94
N SER A 72 1.18 -10.61 4.95
CA SER A 72 1.95 -9.64 4.18
C SER A 72 3.26 -10.21 3.66
N VAL A 73 3.71 -9.67 2.54
CA VAL A 73 5.01 -9.88 1.92
C VAL A 73 5.72 -8.53 1.86
N PRO A 74 6.96 -8.44 2.37
CA PRO A 74 7.70 -7.18 2.38
C PRO A 74 8.09 -6.76 0.95
N ARG A 75 8.26 -5.45 0.73
CA ARG A 75 8.57 -4.88 -0.58
C ARG A 75 9.82 -5.47 -1.25
N HIS A 76 10.81 -5.90 -0.49
CA HIS A 76 12.03 -6.47 -1.06
C HIS A 76 11.83 -7.86 -1.67
N ASP A 77 10.73 -8.54 -1.36
CA ASP A 77 10.36 -9.84 -1.94
C ASP A 77 9.36 -9.73 -3.11
N ILE A 78 8.98 -8.52 -3.53
CA ILE A 78 8.01 -8.32 -4.62
C ILE A 78 8.44 -9.03 -5.90
N GLY A 79 9.72 -8.96 -6.26
CA GLY A 79 10.25 -9.63 -7.44
C GLY A 79 10.01 -11.15 -7.40
N TYR A 80 10.28 -11.79 -6.26
CA TYR A 80 10.03 -13.22 -6.05
C TYR A 80 8.54 -13.55 -6.01
N LEU A 81 7.74 -12.67 -5.42
CA LEU A 81 6.29 -12.84 -5.44
C LEU A 81 5.73 -12.81 -6.87
N HIS A 82 6.21 -11.92 -7.73
CA HIS A 82 5.83 -11.91 -9.14
C HIS A 82 6.33 -13.15 -9.90
N GLU A 83 7.48 -13.72 -9.53
CA GLU A 83 7.95 -14.99 -10.08
C GLU A 83 6.99 -16.14 -9.71
N TYR A 84 6.62 -16.24 -8.42
CA TYR A 84 5.60 -17.17 -7.95
C TYR A 84 4.26 -16.99 -8.65
N LEU A 85 3.80 -15.75 -8.80
CA LEU A 85 2.53 -15.45 -9.46
C LEU A 85 2.53 -15.83 -10.94
N ARG A 86 3.64 -15.68 -11.63
CA ARG A 86 3.79 -16.15 -13.03
C ARG A 86 3.69 -17.66 -13.13
N GLU A 87 4.31 -18.39 -12.21
CA GLU A 87 4.22 -19.84 -12.18
C GLU A 87 2.79 -20.32 -11.86
N MET A 88 2.12 -19.65 -10.91
CA MET A 88 0.77 -20.01 -10.47
C MET A 88 -0.31 -19.64 -11.50
N LEU A 89 -0.22 -18.49 -12.13
CA LEU A 89 -1.25 -17.96 -13.04
C LEU A 89 -1.01 -18.33 -14.51
N GLY A 90 0.21 -18.71 -14.88
CA GLY A 90 0.55 -19.04 -16.27
C GLY A 90 0.17 -17.92 -17.23
N ASP A 91 -0.66 -18.23 -18.22
CA ASP A 91 -1.10 -17.27 -19.26
C ASP A 91 -2.03 -16.16 -18.71
N GLU A 92 -2.61 -16.34 -17.53
CA GLU A 92 -3.46 -15.33 -16.89
C GLU A 92 -2.63 -14.28 -16.12
N TYR A 93 -1.32 -14.49 -15.99
CA TYR A 93 -0.47 -13.54 -15.29
C TYR A 93 -0.39 -12.21 -16.05
N THR A 94 -0.55 -11.13 -15.31
CA THR A 94 -0.23 -9.77 -15.75
C THR A 94 0.65 -9.08 -14.73
N ILE A 95 1.49 -8.15 -15.17
CA ILE A 95 2.34 -7.36 -14.27
C ILE A 95 1.50 -6.52 -13.27
N ASP A 96 0.24 -6.22 -13.61
CA ASP A 96 -0.71 -5.47 -12.80
C ASP A 96 -1.60 -6.35 -11.91
N CYS A 97 -1.27 -7.63 -11.75
CA CYS A 97 -2.16 -8.58 -11.05
C CYS A 97 -2.41 -8.22 -9.58
N LEU A 98 -1.43 -7.59 -8.92
CA LEU A 98 -1.58 -7.13 -7.52
C LEU A 98 -2.47 -5.88 -7.42
N GLU A 99 -2.38 -4.97 -8.37
CA GLU A 99 -3.19 -3.75 -8.41
C GLU A 99 -4.66 -4.04 -8.71
N GLN A 100 -4.94 -5.13 -9.40
CA GLN A 100 -6.32 -5.55 -9.70
C GLN A 100 -7.10 -6.02 -8.48
N ARG A 101 -6.42 -6.34 -7.35
CA ARG A 101 -7.04 -6.75 -6.07
C ARG A 101 -8.00 -7.94 -6.22
N LYS A 102 -7.68 -8.90 -7.10
CA LYS A 102 -8.55 -10.04 -7.44
C LYS A 102 -8.01 -11.39 -6.96
N ILE A 103 -6.76 -11.45 -6.53
CA ILE A 103 -6.06 -12.68 -6.21
C ILE A 103 -6.09 -12.89 -4.72
N TRP A 104 -6.56 -14.07 -4.29
CA TRP A 104 -6.31 -14.59 -2.96
C TRP A 104 -5.11 -15.54 -3.02
N LEU A 105 -4.14 -15.34 -2.13
CA LEU A 105 -2.98 -16.21 -2.01
C LEU A 105 -3.09 -17.10 -0.77
N ASP A 106 -2.89 -18.40 -0.94
CA ASP A 106 -2.67 -19.26 0.21
C ASP A 106 -1.31 -18.96 0.83
N PRO A 107 -1.27 -18.45 2.06
CA PRO A 107 -0.01 -18.02 2.68
C PRO A 107 0.97 -19.17 2.90
N ALA A 108 0.47 -20.40 3.07
CA ALA A 108 1.32 -21.57 3.23
C ALA A 108 2.02 -21.92 1.90
N SER A 109 1.31 -21.89 0.80
CA SER A 109 1.87 -22.12 -0.54
C SER A 109 2.91 -21.06 -0.92
N VAL A 110 2.62 -19.78 -0.65
CA VAL A 110 3.58 -18.69 -0.90
C VAL A 110 4.84 -18.88 -0.07
N SER A 111 4.70 -19.19 1.22
CA SER A 111 5.84 -19.38 2.13
C SER A 111 6.67 -20.63 1.81
N ALA A 112 6.04 -21.67 1.26
CA ALA A 112 6.70 -22.91 0.87
C ALA A 112 7.45 -22.79 -0.47
N TRP A 113 7.09 -21.82 -1.30
CA TRP A 113 7.69 -21.63 -2.61
C TRP A 113 9.17 -21.21 -2.51
N THR A 114 9.95 -21.66 -3.47
CA THR A 114 11.37 -21.35 -3.58
C THR A 114 11.71 -21.06 -5.04
N SER A 115 12.37 -19.95 -5.27
CA SER A 115 12.85 -19.58 -6.60
C SER A 115 13.90 -20.57 -7.12
N LYS A 116 14.21 -20.52 -8.42
CA LYS A 116 15.28 -21.31 -9.04
C LYS A 116 16.65 -21.07 -8.42
N GLU A 117 16.84 -19.91 -7.78
CA GLU A 117 18.07 -19.53 -7.08
C GLU A 117 18.06 -19.89 -5.59
N GLY A 118 17.04 -20.61 -5.12
CA GLY A 118 16.90 -21.02 -3.72
C GLY A 118 16.41 -19.92 -2.77
N LYS A 119 15.86 -18.82 -3.31
CA LYS A 119 15.28 -17.73 -2.51
C LYS A 119 13.84 -18.03 -2.14
N ARG A 120 13.43 -17.64 -0.93
CA ARG A 120 12.08 -17.81 -0.41
C ARG A 120 11.40 -16.46 -0.27
N ILE A 121 10.06 -16.48 -0.28
CA ILE A 121 9.22 -15.33 0.02
C ILE A 121 8.94 -15.30 1.50
N HIS A 122 9.18 -14.18 2.17
CA HIS A 122 8.83 -14.00 3.57
C HIS A 122 7.36 -13.63 3.68
N VAL A 123 6.59 -14.49 4.34
CA VAL A 123 5.17 -14.24 4.63
C VAL A 123 5.01 -14.01 6.12
N TYR A 124 4.52 -12.83 6.48
CA TYR A 124 4.17 -12.48 7.85
C TYR A 124 2.68 -12.68 8.06
N ARG A 125 2.31 -13.10 9.27
CA ARG A 125 0.92 -13.23 9.71
C ARG A 125 0.69 -12.42 10.95
N HIS A 126 -0.45 -11.72 10.99
CA HIS A 126 -0.93 -11.05 12.19
C HIS A 126 -2.43 -11.28 12.38
N LEU A 127 -2.86 -11.44 13.62
CA LEU A 127 -4.27 -11.52 14.00
C LEU A 127 -4.66 -10.21 14.70
N GLN A 128 -5.38 -9.35 13.99
CA GLN A 128 -5.84 -8.07 14.49
C GLN A 128 -7.11 -8.23 15.30
N GLY A 129 -7.10 -7.74 16.52
CA GLY A 129 -8.25 -7.71 17.42
C GLY A 129 -8.96 -6.35 17.47
N PRO A 130 -10.01 -6.26 18.32
CA PRO A 130 -10.74 -5.02 18.53
C PRO A 130 -9.84 -3.90 19.04
N SER A 131 -9.97 -2.71 18.45
CA SER A 131 -9.19 -1.50 18.78
C SER A 131 -7.68 -1.61 18.53
N GLU A 132 -7.24 -2.64 17.84
CA GLU A 132 -5.85 -2.76 17.40
C GLU A 132 -5.63 -2.10 16.05
N TYR A 133 -4.42 -1.53 15.88
CA TYR A 133 -3.96 -0.98 14.62
C TYR A 133 -3.08 -1.99 13.88
N ILE A 134 -3.27 -2.08 12.57
CA ILE A 134 -2.31 -2.63 11.65
C ILE A 134 -1.75 -1.48 10.83
N ALA A 135 -0.43 -1.36 10.78
CA ALA A 135 0.25 -0.49 9.83
C ALA A 135 1.01 -1.36 8.83
N THR A 136 0.75 -1.14 7.53
CA THR A 136 1.51 -1.79 6.46
C THR A 136 2.62 -0.87 6.00
N ASP A 137 3.81 -1.43 5.80
CA ASP A 137 4.95 -0.67 5.30
C ASP A 137 4.76 -0.28 3.81
N TYR A 138 5.48 0.74 3.37
CA TYR A 138 5.49 1.24 2.00
C TYR A 138 5.77 0.13 0.99
N GLY A 139 4.87 -0.02 0.02
CA GLY A 139 5.01 -1.00 -1.04
C GLY A 139 4.96 -2.46 -0.58
N SER A 140 4.61 -2.76 0.67
CA SER A 140 4.36 -4.14 1.08
C SER A 140 3.08 -4.68 0.45
N VAL A 141 3.12 -5.93 0.06
CA VAL A 141 1.93 -6.63 -0.44
C VAL A 141 1.18 -7.23 0.73
N HIS A 142 -0.13 -7.06 0.79
CA HIS A 142 -0.91 -7.60 1.89
C HIS A 142 -2.31 -8.06 1.46
N TRP A 143 -2.87 -9.00 2.24
CA TRP A 143 -4.21 -9.57 2.07
C TRP A 143 -4.71 -10.12 3.39
N GLY A 144 -5.98 -10.52 3.42
CA GLY A 144 -6.50 -11.10 4.64
C GLY A 144 -7.97 -11.45 4.62
N VAL A 145 -8.46 -11.93 5.76
CA VAL A 145 -9.84 -12.37 5.95
C VAL A 145 -10.39 -11.82 7.24
N ASN A 146 -11.62 -11.33 7.20
CA ASN A 146 -12.37 -10.91 8.37
C ASN A 146 -12.99 -12.13 9.06
N LEU A 147 -12.83 -12.23 10.37
CA LEU A 147 -13.27 -13.36 11.19
C LEU A 147 -14.47 -13.01 12.08
N GLY A 148 -14.93 -11.76 12.05
CA GLY A 148 -16.06 -11.27 12.86
C GLY A 148 -16.82 -10.14 12.18
N ILE A 149 -17.94 -9.75 12.79
CA ILE A 149 -18.77 -8.61 12.34
C ILE A 149 -18.29 -7.35 13.05
N GLY A 150 -18.14 -6.27 12.30
CA GLY A 150 -17.74 -4.96 12.84
C GLY A 150 -17.43 -3.95 11.78
N TRP A 151 -16.75 -2.89 12.19
CA TRP A 151 -16.30 -1.82 11.30
C TRP A 151 -14.79 -1.73 11.30
N LYS A 152 -14.23 -1.37 10.18
CA LYS A 152 -12.83 -0.98 10.04
C LYS A 152 -12.74 0.43 9.48
N ALA A 153 -11.80 1.20 9.99
CA ALA A 153 -11.36 2.41 9.33
C ALA A 153 -9.94 2.21 8.80
N ALA A 154 -9.67 2.70 7.61
CA ALA A 154 -8.35 2.65 7.01
C ALA A 154 -8.00 3.95 6.30
N VAL A 155 -6.72 4.31 6.35
CA VAL A 155 -6.18 5.48 5.69
C VAL A 155 -4.78 5.16 5.17
N ASN A 156 -4.45 5.68 4.00
CA ASN A 156 -3.07 5.63 3.50
C ASN A 156 -2.25 6.78 4.09
N PHE A 157 -0.95 6.57 4.21
CA PHE A 157 -0.02 7.59 4.69
C PHE A 157 1.30 7.54 3.93
N ALA A 158 2.01 8.68 3.94
CA ALA A 158 3.36 8.80 3.44
C ALA A 158 4.14 9.76 4.35
N PHE A 159 5.21 9.28 4.97
CA PHE A 159 6.20 10.09 5.66
C PHE A 159 7.35 10.43 4.69
N PRO A 160 8.29 11.29 5.05
CA PRO A 160 9.37 11.71 4.14
C PRO A 160 10.19 10.56 3.54
N ASP A 161 10.33 9.44 4.26
CA ASP A 161 11.04 8.23 3.84
C ASP A 161 10.27 7.38 2.81
N TRP A 162 8.97 7.62 2.60
CA TRP A 162 8.17 6.98 1.56
C TRP A 162 8.78 7.10 0.17
N TRP A 163 9.40 8.24 -0.12
CA TRP A 163 9.96 8.54 -1.44
C TRP A 163 11.00 7.50 -1.88
N GLU A 164 11.93 7.16 -0.98
CA GLU A 164 12.96 6.16 -1.26
C GLU A 164 12.33 4.76 -1.51
N ALA A 165 11.37 4.38 -0.68
CA ALA A 165 10.65 3.12 -0.84
C ALA A 165 9.90 3.05 -2.17
N ALA A 166 9.20 4.12 -2.54
CA ALA A 166 8.46 4.21 -3.79
C ALA A 166 9.37 4.15 -5.03
N GLN A 167 10.55 4.79 -4.97
CA GLN A 167 11.57 4.65 -6.02
C GLN A 167 12.06 3.20 -6.14
N GLY A 168 12.32 2.52 -5.02
CA GLY A 168 12.71 1.12 -5.01
C GLY A 168 11.68 0.22 -5.70
N ILE A 169 10.40 0.40 -5.38
CA ILE A 169 9.29 -0.32 -6.01
C ILE A 169 9.23 -0.02 -7.52
N HIS A 170 9.35 1.24 -7.91
CA HIS A 170 9.38 1.62 -9.31
C HIS A 170 10.50 0.88 -10.08
N LEU A 171 11.69 0.81 -9.52
CA LEU A 171 12.82 0.10 -10.13
C LEU A 171 12.56 -1.41 -10.26
N GLU A 172 11.93 -2.04 -9.27
CA GLU A 172 11.52 -3.45 -9.36
C GLU A 172 10.52 -3.67 -10.50
N TYR A 173 9.50 -2.81 -10.63
CA TYR A 173 8.56 -2.91 -11.75
C TYR A 173 9.23 -2.67 -13.10
N LYS A 174 10.23 -1.80 -13.20
CA LYS A 174 11.03 -1.66 -14.44
C LYS A 174 11.81 -2.92 -14.80
N LYS A 175 12.34 -3.63 -13.81
CA LYS A 175 12.97 -4.94 -14.04
C LYS A 175 11.94 -5.97 -14.52
N LEU A 176 10.75 -6.01 -13.89
CA LEU A 176 9.66 -6.90 -14.29
C LEU A 176 9.17 -6.59 -15.71
N GLU A 177 8.97 -5.32 -16.08
CA GLU A 177 8.62 -4.91 -17.44
C GLU A 177 9.63 -5.44 -18.47
N LYS A 178 10.94 -5.32 -18.17
CA LYS A 178 12.00 -5.83 -19.02
C LYS A 178 12.00 -7.36 -19.11
N ALA A 179 11.77 -8.04 -18.00
CA ALA A 179 11.80 -9.50 -17.92
C ALA A 179 10.58 -10.17 -18.60
N THR A 180 9.42 -9.51 -18.56
CA THR A 180 8.14 -10.06 -19.05
C THR A 180 7.75 -9.54 -20.43
N GLY A 181 8.32 -8.42 -20.89
CA GLY A 181 7.87 -7.70 -22.07
C GLY A 181 6.53 -6.97 -21.89
N GLN A 182 5.91 -7.09 -20.73
CA GLN A 182 4.66 -6.41 -20.39
C GLN A 182 4.95 -4.98 -19.93
N LYS A 183 4.01 -4.08 -20.15
CA LYS A 183 4.04 -2.73 -19.58
C LYS A 183 2.96 -2.61 -18.52
N ARG A 184 3.32 -1.99 -17.40
CA ARG A 184 2.39 -1.68 -16.34
C ARG A 184 1.34 -0.67 -16.83
N SER A 185 0.05 -0.98 -16.66
CA SER A 185 -1.08 -0.12 -17.00
C SER A 185 -1.60 0.66 -15.79
N TYR A 186 -1.52 0.09 -14.62
CA TYR A 186 -1.93 0.73 -13.38
C TYR A 186 -0.88 1.72 -12.85
N ARG A 187 -1.35 2.73 -12.14
CA ARG A 187 -0.52 3.79 -11.55
C ARG A 187 -0.36 3.63 -10.04
N SER A 188 -0.53 2.42 -9.51
CA SER A 188 -0.37 2.15 -8.10
C SER A 188 1.07 2.34 -7.60
N VAL A 189 2.04 2.31 -8.51
CA VAL A 189 3.41 2.75 -8.23
C VAL A 189 3.72 3.98 -9.08
N PRO A 190 4.17 5.10 -8.49
CA PRO A 190 4.46 6.32 -9.23
C PRO A 190 5.47 6.08 -10.34
N ASP A 191 5.24 6.65 -11.51
CA ASP A 191 6.25 6.73 -12.55
C ASP A 191 7.17 7.93 -12.24
N PHE A 192 8.27 7.63 -11.59
CA PHE A 192 9.31 8.61 -11.24
C PHE A 192 10.21 8.85 -12.44
N ASP A 193 9.72 9.52 -13.48
CA ASP A 193 10.61 10.17 -14.41
C ASP A 193 11.32 11.30 -13.65
N SER A 194 12.63 11.14 -13.46
CA SER A 194 13.47 11.99 -12.62
C SER A 194 13.35 13.50 -12.93
N LYS A 195 12.95 13.85 -14.16
CA LYS A 195 12.72 15.23 -14.59
C LYS A 195 11.36 15.82 -14.13
N LYS A 196 10.41 14.98 -13.72
CA LYS A 196 9.06 15.42 -13.31
C LYS A 196 8.87 15.56 -11.81
N TRP A 197 9.81 15.03 -11.04
CA TRP A 197 9.73 14.96 -9.58
C TRP A 197 10.96 15.60 -8.93
N ASP A 198 11.64 16.50 -9.64
CA ASP A 198 12.73 17.26 -9.08
C ASP A 198 12.20 18.11 -7.91
N THR A 199 12.41 17.58 -6.69
CA THR A 199 12.06 18.25 -5.44
C THR A 199 13.12 19.27 -5.03
N THR A 200 14.17 19.44 -5.83
CA THR A 200 15.16 20.51 -5.70
C THR A 200 14.67 21.80 -6.36
N THR A 201 13.42 22.18 -6.17
CA THR A 201 13.11 23.60 -6.12
C THR A 201 13.81 24.11 -4.87
N SER A 202 14.95 24.70 -5.12
CA SER A 202 15.89 25.26 -4.19
C SER A 202 15.18 25.99 -3.05
N ALA A 203 15.70 25.84 -1.85
CA ALA A 203 15.39 26.69 -0.70
C ALA A 203 15.54 28.20 -1.02
N ASP A 204 16.01 28.56 -2.20
CA ASP A 204 16.24 29.93 -2.68
C ASP A 204 15.00 30.65 -3.21
N GLU A 205 13.87 29.91 -3.48
CA GLU A 205 12.61 30.57 -3.84
C GLU A 205 11.72 30.95 -2.63
N ILE A 206 12.11 30.62 -1.41
CA ILE A 206 11.44 31.05 -0.17
C ILE A 206 12.03 32.32 0.40
N GLY A 207 13.07 32.84 -0.22
CA GLY A 207 13.74 34.08 0.16
C GLY A 207 13.15 35.36 -0.45
N GLY A 208 11.83 35.49 -0.45
CA GLY A 208 11.09 36.69 -0.87
C GLY A 208 10.61 37.49 0.31
N THR A 209 11.50 38.36 0.83
CA THR A 209 11.29 39.67 1.51
C THR A 209 10.15 39.80 2.50
N CYS A 210 10.55 40.19 3.70
CA CYS A 210 9.79 40.82 4.80
C CYS A 210 8.63 41.72 4.39
#